data_0ff29b4e041476f3d809bed2d6193e6f
#
_entry.id   0ff29b4e041476f3d809bed2d6193e6f
#
_cell.length_a   1.000
_cell.length_b   1.000
_cell.length_c   1.000
_cell.angle_alpha   90.00
_cell.angle_beta   90.00
_cell.angle_gamma   90.00
#
_symmetry.space_group_name_H-M   'P 1'
#
loop_
_entity.id
_entity.type
_entity.pdbx_description
1 polymer ?
#
loop_
_entity_poly.entity_id
_entity_poly.type
_entity_poly.pdbx_seq_one_letter_code
_entity_poly.pdbx_strand_id
1 'polypeptide(L)'
;MLANGHAYHDPKWGARIPTLRCWYSHTFSEPFNEPNEFAHEVSRLANKLSNGSVMVQRYGDIKKGRRTTYKRLKEGYTEPTLAEAVPGDLGLVLPYNTMKSIIEMIEALDNVTPGIANEHTLLYGVEAKFYSARPKVREGFECEIDDLYVAGDGAGLTRGWLRQGANGIIVARHIIGTIKNRDSKLA
;
A
#
# COMPACT_ATOMS: atom_id res chain seq x y z
N MET A 1 -3.87 -2.44 -11.19
CA MET A 1 -3.66 -3.11 -9.89
C MET A 1 -2.27 -3.71 -9.88
N LEU A 2 -1.53 -3.58 -8.79
CA LEU A 2 -0.19 -4.17 -8.65
C LEU A 2 -0.25 -5.15 -7.47
N ALA A 3 0.12 -6.40 -7.71
CA ALA A 3 0.32 -7.37 -6.65
C ALA A 3 1.81 -7.45 -6.33
N ASN A 4 2.20 -7.32 -5.06
CA ASN A 4 3.56 -7.49 -4.61
C ASN A 4 3.58 -8.58 -3.53
N GLY A 5 4.41 -9.59 -3.72
CA GLY A 5 4.52 -10.71 -2.81
C GLY A 5 5.86 -10.70 -2.08
N HIS A 6 5.83 -10.98 -0.78
CA HIS A 6 7.02 -11.32 -0.01
C HIS A 6 6.85 -12.75 0.51
N ALA A 7 7.80 -13.62 0.18
CA ALA A 7 7.97 -14.89 0.88
C ALA A 7 9.07 -14.69 1.92
N TYR A 8 8.73 -14.82 3.19
CA TYR A 8 9.74 -14.90 4.25
C TYR A 8 10.24 -16.34 4.31
N HIS A 9 11.51 -16.52 4.00
CA HIS A 9 12.16 -17.81 4.14
C HIS A 9 12.97 -17.83 5.44
N ASP A 10 12.49 -18.56 6.43
CA ASP A 10 13.26 -18.90 7.61
C ASP A 10 13.98 -20.22 7.34
N PRO A 11 15.35 -20.26 7.39
CA PRO A 11 16.12 -21.48 7.18
C PRO A 11 15.75 -22.62 8.13
N LYS A 12 15.24 -22.32 9.33
CA LYS A 12 14.83 -23.33 10.33
C LYS A 12 13.44 -23.91 10.06
N TRP A 13 12.53 -23.13 9.46
CA TRP A 13 11.12 -23.48 9.41
C TRP A 13 10.56 -23.59 7.98
N GLY A 14 11.37 -23.26 6.97
CA GLY A 14 10.92 -23.16 5.58
C GLY A 14 10.02 -21.95 5.32
N ALA A 15 9.58 -21.77 4.09
CA ALA A 15 8.59 -20.76 3.74
C ALA A 15 7.22 -21.20 4.27
N ARG A 16 6.82 -20.73 5.44
CA ARG A 16 5.56 -21.15 6.05
C ARG A 16 4.33 -20.57 5.39
N ILE A 17 4.40 -19.31 4.94
CA ILE A 17 3.23 -18.65 4.33
C ILE A 17 3.73 -17.59 3.37
N PRO A 18 3.44 -17.70 2.06
CA PRO A 18 3.68 -16.60 1.13
C PRO A 18 2.72 -15.45 1.46
N THR A 19 3.26 -14.26 1.64
CA THR A 19 2.46 -13.05 1.85
C THR A 19 2.38 -12.30 0.54
N LEU A 20 1.18 -12.04 0.04
CA LEU A 20 0.90 -11.27 -1.15
C LEU A 20 0.31 -9.92 -0.77
N ARG A 21 0.84 -8.83 -1.33
CA ARG A 21 0.23 -7.50 -1.19
C ARG A 21 -0.61 -7.20 -2.40
N CYS A 22 -1.89 -6.98 -2.16
CA CYS A 22 -2.84 -6.56 -3.18
C CYS A 22 -3.00 -5.03 -3.12
N TRP A 23 -2.70 -4.36 -4.22
CA TRP A 23 -2.85 -2.91 -4.33
C TRP A 23 -4.02 -2.58 -5.23
N TYR A 24 -4.93 -1.78 -4.73
CA TYR A 24 -5.98 -1.15 -5.52
C TYR A 24 -5.66 0.34 -5.67
N SER A 25 -5.63 0.84 -6.90
CA SER A 25 -5.53 2.26 -7.18
C SER A 25 -6.85 2.76 -7.74
N HIS A 26 -7.32 3.89 -7.24
CA HIS A 26 -8.53 4.55 -7.71
C HIS A 26 -8.19 5.97 -8.16
N THR A 27 -8.79 6.40 -9.26
CA THR A 27 -8.70 7.78 -9.72
C THR A 27 -10.02 8.45 -9.39
N PHE A 28 -9.95 9.53 -8.65
CA PHE A 28 -11.10 10.36 -8.34
C PHE A 28 -11.30 11.42 -9.41
N SER A 29 -12.56 11.81 -9.61
CA SER A 29 -12.97 12.89 -10.51
C SER A 29 -13.95 13.81 -9.77
N GLU A 30 -14.16 15.00 -10.32
CA GLU A 30 -15.16 15.94 -9.79
C GLU A 30 -16.51 15.25 -9.47
N PRO A 31 -17.18 15.65 -8.41
CA PRO A 31 -16.85 16.79 -7.51
C PRO A 31 -15.83 16.46 -6.40
N PHE A 32 -15.39 15.22 -6.25
CA PHE A 32 -14.43 14.81 -5.22
C PHE A 32 -13.05 14.50 -5.82
N ASN A 33 -12.06 15.32 -5.47
CA ASN A 33 -10.69 15.22 -5.97
C ASN A 33 -9.62 15.18 -4.86
N GLU A 34 -10.03 14.86 -3.61
CA GLU A 34 -9.15 14.80 -2.45
C GLU A 34 -8.80 13.35 -2.04
N PRO A 35 -7.98 12.63 -2.84
CA PRO A 35 -7.72 11.20 -2.61
C PRO A 35 -7.02 10.91 -1.29
N ASN A 36 -6.24 11.86 -0.75
CA ASN A 36 -5.59 11.70 0.54
C ASN A 36 -6.61 11.74 1.68
N GLU A 37 -7.60 12.63 1.60
CA GLU A 37 -8.68 12.70 2.58
C GLU A 37 -9.49 11.40 2.60
N PHE A 38 -9.85 10.89 1.42
CA PHE A 38 -10.50 9.59 1.31
C PHE A 38 -9.69 8.48 1.98
N ALA A 39 -8.37 8.41 1.74
CA ALA A 39 -7.51 7.40 2.33
C ALA A 39 -7.40 7.56 3.86
N HIS A 40 -7.43 8.79 4.38
CA HIS A 40 -7.49 9.05 5.82
C HIS A 40 -8.80 8.59 6.44
N GLU A 41 -9.94 8.84 5.80
CA GLU A 41 -11.24 8.39 6.29
C GLU A 41 -11.36 6.86 6.31
N VAL A 42 -10.90 6.18 5.26
CA VAL A 42 -10.85 4.72 5.20
C VAL A 42 -9.96 4.17 6.33
N SER A 43 -8.79 4.76 6.55
CA SER A 43 -7.87 4.36 7.63
C SER A 43 -8.47 4.62 9.02
N ARG A 44 -9.15 5.74 9.21
CA ARG A 44 -9.84 6.06 10.46
C ARG A 44 -10.94 5.07 10.76
N LEU A 45 -11.74 4.72 9.75
CA LEU A 45 -12.80 3.73 9.89
C LEU A 45 -12.23 2.34 10.22
N ALA A 46 -11.17 1.92 9.53
CA ALA A 46 -10.47 0.67 9.80
C ALA A 46 -10.00 0.61 11.27
N ASN A 47 -9.29 1.64 11.73
CA ASN A 47 -8.80 1.75 13.09
C ASN A 47 -9.93 1.71 14.14
N LYS A 48 -11.05 2.35 13.84
CA LYS A 48 -12.23 2.36 14.71
C LYS A 48 -12.83 0.97 14.87
N LEU A 49 -12.91 0.20 13.79
CA LEU A 49 -13.48 -1.14 13.76
C LEU A 49 -12.53 -2.21 14.33
N SER A 50 -11.24 -1.97 14.31
CA SER A 50 -10.21 -2.89 14.82
C SER A 50 -9.57 -2.45 16.13
N ASN A 51 -10.10 -1.39 16.77
CA ASN A 51 -9.54 -0.80 17.99
C ASN A 51 -8.05 -0.43 17.85
N GLY A 52 -7.66 0.16 16.72
CA GLY A 52 -6.30 0.61 16.43
C GLY A 52 -5.34 -0.47 15.95
N SER A 53 -5.80 -1.71 15.79
CA SER A 53 -5.01 -2.81 15.26
C SER A 53 -5.24 -3.04 13.76
N VAL A 54 -4.59 -4.04 13.19
CA VAL A 54 -4.84 -4.49 11.82
C VAL A 54 -6.02 -5.46 11.80
N MET A 55 -6.95 -5.26 10.88
CA MET A 55 -8.07 -6.17 10.70
C MET A 55 -7.62 -7.39 9.88
N VAL A 56 -8.08 -8.59 10.28
CA VAL A 56 -7.89 -9.82 9.52
C VAL A 56 -9.22 -10.46 9.19
N GLN A 57 -9.37 -10.93 7.95
CA GLN A 57 -10.56 -11.63 7.49
C GLN A 57 -10.18 -12.85 6.65
N ARG A 58 -10.88 -13.96 6.83
CA ARG A 58 -10.72 -15.16 6.01
C ARG A 58 -11.38 -14.93 4.64
N TYR A 59 -10.72 -15.37 3.58
CA TYR A 59 -11.25 -15.26 2.23
C TYR A 59 -12.61 -15.97 2.07
N GLY A 60 -12.78 -17.15 2.68
CA GLY A 60 -14.05 -17.85 2.68
C GLY A 60 -15.20 -17.10 3.38
N ASP A 61 -14.89 -16.26 4.37
CA ASP A 61 -15.89 -15.41 5.01
C ASP A 61 -16.23 -14.19 4.15
N ILE A 62 -15.25 -13.63 3.45
CA ILE A 62 -15.47 -12.57 2.44
C ILE A 62 -16.42 -13.07 1.34
N LYS A 63 -16.16 -14.24 0.77
CA LYS A 63 -17.03 -14.84 -0.28
C LYS A 63 -18.45 -15.11 0.22
N LYS A 64 -18.63 -15.35 1.51
CA LYS A 64 -19.93 -15.57 2.14
C LYS A 64 -20.58 -14.28 2.65
N GLY A 65 -19.98 -13.10 2.41
CA GLY A 65 -20.48 -11.80 2.82
C GLY A 65 -20.64 -11.66 4.34
N ARG A 66 -19.69 -12.18 5.12
CA ARG A 66 -19.77 -12.16 6.59
C ARG A 66 -18.43 -11.87 7.24
N ARG A 67 -18.47 -11.28 8.44
CA ARG A 67 -17.26 -11.03 9.23
C ARG A 67 -16.58 -12.34 9.68
N THR A 68 -15.27 -12.34 9.77
CA THR A 68 -14.52 -13.36 10.50
C THR A 68 -14.64 -13.11 12.00
N THR A 69 -14.76 -14.18 12.78
CA THR A 69 -14.76 -14.16 14.25
C THR A 69 -13.56 -14.93 14.79
N TYR A 70 -13.18 -14.71 16.04
CA TYR A 70 -12.10 -15.50 16.68
C TYR A 70 -12.33 -17.01 16.59
N LYS A 71 -13.59 -17.45 16.74
CA LYS A 71 -13.96 -18.86 16.59
C LYS A 71 -13.63 -19.37 15.18
N ARG A 72 -14.11 -18.68 14.13
CA ARG A 72 -13.86 -19.06 12.73
C ARG A 72 -12.38 -19.00 12.36
N LEU A 73 -11.64 -18.05 12.95
CA LEU A 73 -10.20 -17.94 12.71
C LEU A 73 -9.46 -19.17 13.25
N LYS A 74 -9.84 -19.64 14.45
CA LYS A 74 -9.29 -20.87 15.06
C LYS A 74 -9.70 -22.16 14.35
N GLU A 75 -10.84 -22.17 13.67
CA GLU A 75 -11.29 -23.31 12.85
C GLU A 75 -10.56 -23.39 11.50
N GLY A 76 -9.78 -22.35 11.15
CA GLY A 76 -8.99 -22.32 9.93
C GLY A 76 -7.69 -23.09 10.04
N TYR A 77 -7.17 -23.59 8.91
CA TYR A 77 -5.85 -24.22 8.85
C TYR A 77 -4.70 -23.19 8.81
N THR A 78 -5.01 -21.92 8.54
CA THR A 78 -4.02 -20.84 8.49
C THR A 78 -4.08 -20.02 9.77
N GLU A 79 -3.00 -20.02 10.53
CA GLU A 79 -2.88 -19.18 11.71
C GLU A 79 -2.42 -17.77 11.31
N PRO A 80 -2.97 -16.71 11.97
CA PRO A 80 -2.49 -15.35 11.76
C PRO A 80 -1.01 -15.23 12.13
N THR A 81 -0.21 -14.70 11.20
CA THR A 81 1.21 -14.36 11.45
C THR A 81 1.37 -13.10 12.28
N LEU A 82 0.35 -12.23 12.32
CA LEU A 82 0.29 -11.04 13.14
C LEU A 82 -0.64 -11.33 14.33
N ALA A 83 -0.04 -11.58 15.50
CA ALA A 83 -0.76 -11.98 16.71
C ALA A 83 -1.78 -10.94 17.19
N GLU A 84 -1.51 -9.64 16.92
CA GLU A 84 -2.34 -8.51 17.32
C GLU A 84 -3.50 -8.24 16.34
N ALA A 85 -3.58 -8.98 15.22
CA ALA A 85 -4.63 -8.76 14.24
C ALA A 85 -6.01 -9.13 14.80
N VAL A 86 -6.98 -8.26 14.55
CA VAL A 86 -8.36 -8.40 15.04
C VAL A 86 -9.26 -8.95 13.95
N PRO A 87 -9.96 -10.08 14.19
CA PRO A 87 -10.91 -10.61 13.21
C PRO A 87 -12.06 -9.63 12.96
N GLY A 88 -12.30 -9.32 11.69
CA GLY A 88 -13.27 -8.31 11.31
C GLY A 88 -13.93 -8.56 9.96
N ASP A 89 -14.46 -7.48 9.41
CA ASP A 89 -15.07 -7.43 8.09
C ASP A 89 -14.49 -6.28 7.27
N LEU A 90 -13.65 -6.60 6.32
CA LEU A 90 -13.03 -5.62 5.41
C LEU A 90 -14.07 -4.95 4.49
N GLY A 91 -15.20 -5.62 4.26
CA GLY A 91 -16.30 -5.05 3.47
C GLY A 91 -17.02 -3.88 4.15
N LEU A 92 -16.85 -3.70 5.48
CA LEU A 92 -17.34 -2.52 6.18
C LEU A 92 -16.43 -1.29 6.00
N VAL A 93 -15.21 -1.50 5.55
CA VAL A 93 -14.19 -0.44 5.43
C VAL A 93 -13.94 -0.07 3.98
N LEU A 94 -13.82 -1.08 3.12
CA LEU A 94 -13.47 -0.89 1.72
C LEU A 94 -14.72 -0.75 0.86
N PRO A 95 -14.74 0.19 -0.09
CA PRO A 95 -15.80 0.31 -1.06
C PRO A 95 -16.04 -0.99 -1.83
N TYR A 96 -17.28 -1.23 -2.22
CA TYR A 96 -17.69 -2.43 -2.94
C TYR A 96 -16.80 -2.75 -4.15
N ASN A 97 -16.52 -1.75 -4.99
CA ASN A 97 -15.69 -1.96 -6.19
C ASN A 97 -14.24 -2.35 -5.83
N THR A 98 -13.70 -1.84 -4.73
CA THR A 98 -12.38 -2.21 -4.23
C THR A 98 -12.36 -3.67 -3.78
N MET A 99 -13.34 -4.08 -2.97
CA MET A 99 -13.47 -5.47 -2.51
C MET A 99 -13.68 -6.43 -3.68
N LYS A 100 -14.56 -6.08 -4.62
CA LYS A 100 -14.81 -6.87 -5.83
C LYS A 100 -13.52 -7.07 -6.63
N SER A 101 -12.77 -6.01 -6.88
CA SER A 101 -11.50 -6.08 -7.62
C SER A 101 -10.44 -6.92 -6.90
N ILE A 102 -10.38 -6.88 -5.57
CA ILE A 102 -9.49 -7.72 -4.77
C ILE A 102 -9.88 -9.19 -4.91
N ILE A 103 -11.16 -9.51 -4.81
CA ILE A 103 -11.67 -10.88 -4.97
C ILE A 103 -11.35 -11.42 -6.38
N GLU A 104 -11.70 -10.68 -7.42
CA GLU A 104 -11.41 -11.04 -8.81
C GLU A 104 -9.92 -11.25 -9.07
N MET A 105 -9.08 -10.42 -8.47
CA MET A 105 -7.62 -10.59 -8.57
C MET A 105 -7.13 -11.85 -7.87
N ILE A 106 -7.64 -12.18 -6.68
CA ILE A 106 -7.28 -13.40 -5.94
C ILE A 106 -7.68 -14.64 -6.76
N GLU A 107 -8.89 -14.63 -7.34
CA GLU A 107 -9.37 -15.72 -8.21
C GLU A 107 -8.53 -15.86 -9.49
N ALA A 108 -8.13 -14.75 -10.10
CA ALA A 108 -7.25 -14.78 -11.27
C ALA A 108 -5.85 -15.30 -10.92
N LEU A 109 -5.32 -14.93 -9.76
CA LEU A 109 -4.01 -15.40 -9.28
C LEU A 109 -4.01 -16.90 -8.93
N ASP A 110 -5.15 -17.46 -8.55
CA ASP A 110 -5.27 -18.89 -8.26
C ASP A 110 -4.96 -19.77 -9.47
N ASN A 111 -5.17 -19.25 -10.69
CA ASN A 111 -4.77 -19.93 -11.92
C ASN A 111 -3.24 -20.03 -12.09
N VAL A 112 -2.48 -19.12 -11.51
CA VAL A 112 -1.02 -19.07 -11.60
C VAL A 112 -0.37 -19.68 -10.36
N THR A 113 -1.01 -19.49 -9.21
CA THR A 113 -0.55 -20.02 -7.92
C THR A 113 -1.73 -20.69 -7.22
N PRO A 114 -2.00 -21.98 -7.54
CA PRO A 114 -3.13 -22.71 -6.97
C PRO A 114 -3.12 -22.72 -5.44
N GLY A 115 -4.27 -22.45 -4.83
CA GLY A 115 -4.46 -22.40 -3.39
C GLY A 115 -4.48 -20.99 -2.79
N ILE A 116 -4.19 -19.95 -3.56
CA ILE A 116 -4.33 -18.56 -3.10
C ILE A 116 -5.79 -18.21 -2.79
N ALA A 117 -6.75 -18.69 -3.61
CA ALA A 117 -8.19 -18.49 -3.37
C ALA A 117 -8.81 -19.50 -2.40
N ASN A 118 -8.00 -20.15 -1.57
CA ASN A 118 -8.49 -21.06 -0.54
C ASN A 118 -9.32 -20.33 0.52
N GLU A 119 -10.37 -20.97 1.04
CA GLU A 119 -11.24 -20.37 2.05
C GLU A 119 -10.52 -19.99 3.35
N HIS A 120 -9.36 -20.61 3.63
CA HIS A 120 -8.53 -20.34 4.82
C HIS A 120 -7.48 -19.25 4.57
N THR A 121 -7.34 -18.72 3.36
CA THR A 121 -6.46 -17.60 3.05
C THR A 121 -6.87 -16.38 3.88
N LEU A 122 -5.89 -15.73 4.51
CA LEU A 122 -6.11 -14.58 5.37
C LEU A 122 -5.80 -13.28 4.65
N LEU A 123 -6.73 -12.35 4.67
CA LEU A 123 -6.55 -10.99 4.18
C LEU A 123 -6.39 -10.05 5.38
N TYR A 124 -5.33 -9.24 5.33
CA TYR A 124 -5.05 -8.21 6.31
C TYR A 124 -5.28 -6.84 5.68
N GLY A 125 -5.92 -5.95 6.39
CA GLY A 125 -6.21 -4.60 5.92
C GLY A 125 -6.54 -3.65 7.06
N VAL A 126 -6.50 -2.36 6.81
CA VAL A 126 -6.22 -1.69 5.55
C VAL A 126 -4.83 -1.06 5.62
N GLU A 127 -4.06 -1.09 4.52
CA GLU A 127 -2.85 -0.30 4.40
C GLU A 127 -3.09 0.82 3.38
N ALA A 128 -3.19 2.06 3.84
CA ALA A 128 -3.31 3.22 2.96
C ALA A 128 -1.93 3.72 2.53
N LYS A 129 -1.78 4.05 1.25
CA LYS A 129 -0.57 4.63 0.68
C LYS A 129 -0.88 5.98 0.04
N PHE A 130 -0.24 7.01 0.52
CA PHE A 130 -0.46 8.40 0.12
C PHE A 130 0.48 8.80 -1.04
N TYR A 131 0.32 8.17 -2.20
CA TYR A 131 1.13 8.44 -3.38
C TYR A 131 0.44 9.34 -4.41
N SER A 132 -0.66 9.96 -4.06
CA SER A 132 -1.50 10.75 -4.99
C SER A 132 -0.93 12.14 -5.23
N ALA A 133 -0.30 12.73 -4.23
CA ALA A 133 0.31 14.04 -4.34
C ALA A 133 1.58 13.95 -5.19
N ARG A 134 1.54 14.61 -6.35
CA ARG A 134 2.70 14.77 -7.22
C ARG A 134 2.92 16.26 -7.42
N PRO A 135 3.94 16.84 -6.79
CA PRO A 135 4.28 18.23 -7.03
C PRO A 135 4.71 18.40 -8.49
N LYS A 136 4.37 19.53 -9.07
CA LYS A 136 4.94 19.93 -10.35
C LYS A 136 6.40 20.29 -10.12
N VAL A 137 7.28 19.75 -10.94
CA VAL A 137 8.72 19.95 -10.81
C VAL A 137 9.31 20.43 -12.12
N ARG A 138 10.33 21.27 -11.99
CA ARG A 138 11.22 21.74 -13.05
C ARG A 138 12.43 20.82 -13.16
N GLU A 139 13.42 21.20 -13.95
CA GLU A 139 14.70 20.54 -14.03
C GLU A 139 15.37 20.43 -12.64
N GLY A 140 16.04 19.30 -12.37
CA GLY A 140 16.66 19.06 -11.07
C GLY A 140 15.69 18.74 -9.93
N PHE A 141 14.39 18.52 -10.23
CA PHE A 141 13.32 18.28 -9.27
C PHE A 141 13.03 19.47 -8.33
N GLU A 142 13.26 20.68 -8.81
CA GLU A 142 12.84 21.90 -8.16
C GLU A 142 11.34 22.13 -8.36
N CYS A 143 10.63 22.53 -7.31
CA CYS A 143 9.20 22.85 -7.38
C CYS A 143 8.94 24.19 -8.06
N GLU A 144 7.67 24.59 -8.13
CA GLU A 144 7.27 25.93 -8.58
C GLU A 144 7.78 27.05 -7.65
N ILE A 145 8.08 26.71 -6.40
CA ILE A 145 8.72 27.58 -5.40
C ILE A 145 10.23 27.44 -5.57
N ASP A 146 10.90 28.58 -5.75
CA ASP A 146 12.35 28.61 -5.95
C ASP A 146 13.10 28.09 -4.72
N ASP A 147 14.16 27.33 -4.96
CA ASP A 147 15.01 26.67 -3.95
C ASP A 147 14.29 25.58 -3.13
N LEU A 148 13.06 25.19 -3.51
CA LEU A 148 12.36 24.06 -2.92
C LEU A 148 12.45 22.82 -3.81
N TYR A 149 13.12 21.78 -3.33
CA TYR A 149 13.37 20.56 -4.07
C TYR A 149 12.61 19.39 -3.45
N VAL A 150 12.24 18.42 -4.30
CA VAL A 150 11.58 17.19 -3.85
C VAL A 150 12.43 15.97 -4.19
N ALA A 151 12.60 15.10 -3.21
CA ALA A 151 13.36 13.87 -3.36
C ALA A 151 12.69 12.69 -2.64
N GLY A 152 12.95 11.48 -3.14
CA GLY A 152 12.50 10.25 -2.50
C GLY A 152 11.05 9.89 -2.78
N ASP A 153 10.51 8.97 -1.97
CA ASP A 153 9.19 8.37 -2.14
C ASP A 153 8.04 9.37 -1.97
N GLY A 154 8.18 10.29 -1.03
CA GLY A 154 7.19 11.32 -0.74
C GLY A 154 6.96 12.31 -1.88
N ALA A 155 7.90 12.41 -2.82
CA ALA A 155 7.74 13.21 -4.03
C ALA A 155 6.74 12.62 -5.04
N GLY A 156 6.30 11.37 -4.85
CA GLY A 156 5.35 10.69 -5.75
C GLY A 156 5.85 10.43 -7.17
N LEU A 157 7.10 10.76 -7.47
CA LEU A 157 7.72 10.69 -8.80
C LEU A 157 8.45 9.38 -9.04
N THR A 158 9.01 8.80 -7.97
CA THR A 158 9.82 7.59 -8.05
C THR A 158 9.33 6.55 -7.04
N ARG A 159 9.37 5.28 -7.45
CA ARG A 159 9.04 4.15 -6.58
C ARG A 159 10.19 3.16 -6.59
N GLY A 160 10.51 2.62 -5.42
CA GLY A 160 11.61 1.67 -5.23
C GLY A 160 12.95 2.33 -4.90
N TRP A 161 13.69 1.70 -4.04
CA TRP A 161 14.88 2.23 -3.37
C TRP A 161 15.95 2.76 -4.32
N LEU A 162 16.23 2.02 -5.41
CA LEU A 162 17.22 2.45 -6.40
C LEU A 162 16.83 3.75 -7.10
N ARG A 163 15.55 3.89 -7.48
CA ARG A 163 15.06 5.11 -8.13
C ARG A 163 15.03 6.30 -7.17
N GLN A 164 14.69 6.06 -5.92
CA GLN A 164 14.70 7.09 -4.87
C GLN A 164 16.13 7.58 -4.60
N GLY A 165 17.10 6.64 -4.49
CA GLY A 165 18.52 6.99 -4.35
C GLY A 165 19.05 7.78 -5.54
N ALA A 166 18.75 7.35 -6.77
CA ALA A 166 19.13 8.08 -7.99
C ALA A 166 18.52 9.48 -8.03
N ASN A 167 17.24 9.63 -7.68
CA ASN A 167 16.56 10.92 -7.58
C ASN A 167 17.26 11.84 -6.57
N GLY A 168 17.60 11.35 -5.37
CA GLY A 168 18.33 12.12 -4.38
C GLY A 168 19.70 12.62 -4.88
N ILE A 169 20.43 11.78 -5.62
CA ILE A 169 21.71 12.16 -6.23
C ILE A 169 21.53 13.26 -7.28
N ILE A 170 20.48 13.16 -8.12
CA ILE A 170 20.20 14.17 -9.15
C ILE A 170 19.90 15.52 -8.50
N VAL A 171 19.03 15.52 -7.47
CA VAL A 171 18.69 16.73 -6.71
C VAL A 171 19.94 17.36 -6.08
N ALA A 172 20.76 16.57 -5.40
CA ALA A 172 21.98 17.07 -4.77
C ALA A 172 22.95 17.68 -5.79
N ARG A 173 23.16 17.03 -6.94
CA ARG A 173 24.01 17.55 -8.02
C ARG A 173 23.47 18.86 -8.59
N HIS A 174 22.17 18.97 -8.76
CA HIS A 174 21.52 20.19 -9.25
C HIS A 174 21.73 21.35 -8.28
N ILE A 175 21.49 21.13 -6.97
CA ILE A 175 21.71 22.14 -5.93
C ILE A 175 23.16 22.62 -5.91
N ILE A 176 24.13 21.69 -5.93
CA ILE A 176 25.56 22.04 -5.96
C ILE A 176 25.90 22.88 -7.20
N GLY A 177 25.36 22.52 -8.37
CA GLY A 177 25.56 23.28 -9.61
C GLY A 177 24.99 24.69 -9.51
N THR A 178 23.78 24.83 -8.95
CA THR A 178 23.11 26.14 -8.76
C THR A 178 23.91 27.04 -7.83
N ILE A 179 24.40 26.51 -6.69
CA ILE A 179 25.21 27.27 -5.72
C ILE A 179 26.51 27.75 -6.40
N LYS A 180 27.25 26.87 -7.06
CA LYS A 180 28.50 27.25 -7.76
C LYS A 180 28.30 28.34 -8.81
N ASN A 181 27.18 28.27 -9.55
CA ASN A 181 26.86 29.27 -10.57
C ASN A 181 26.45 30.61 -9.95
N ARG A 182 25.85 30.64 -8.76
CA ARG A 182 25.56 31.87 -8.00
C ARG A 182 26.83 32.52 -7.50
N ASP A 183 27.73 31.74 -6.91
CA ASP A 183 29.01 32.24 -6.39
C ASP A 183 29.91 32.82 -7.51
N SER A 184 29.93 32.18 -8.69
CA SER A 184 30.70 32.66 -9.85
C SER A 184 30.15 33.94 -10.49
N LYS A 185 28.90 34.32 -10.20
CA LYS A 185 28.30 35.59 -10.67
C LYS A 185 28.50 36.73 -9.69
N LEU A 186 28.88 36.43 -8.45
CA LEU A 186 29.15 37.41 -7.39
C LEU A 186 30.64 37.75 -7.26
N ALA A 187 31.53 37.00 -7.92
CA ALA A 187 32.95 37.23 -8.00
C ALA A 187 33.30 37.95 -9.31
#